data_0c758c25f8272450d3ea085ada5aef31
#
_entry.id   0c758c25f8272450d3ea085ada5aef31
#
_cell.length_a   1.000
_cell.length_b   1.000
_cell.length_c   1.000
_cell.angle_alpha   90.00
_cell.angle_beta   90.00
_cell.angle_gamma   90.00
#
_symmetry.space_group_name_H-M   'P 1'
#
loop_
_entity.id
_entity.type
_entity.pdbx_description
1 polymer ?
#
loop_
_entity_poly.entity_id
_entity_poly.type
_entity_poly.pdbx_seq_one_letter_code
_entity_poly.pdbx_strand_id
1 'polypeptide(L)'
;LWRLFKKKRKKTYPVKDVSLHELKQAIRQYMNELPDHVPLSMLINEDLTINYHELAPYLNAIPIQTYYMSKETYDIFDETQRHLAEDLDYTQRAVDQYIDLTSELPVIHGDPYLKVSYHKLMKRGLITYRPPHEFFIDPKDHLINLKKPK
;
A
#
# COMPACT_ATOMS: atom_id res chain seq x y z
N LEU A 1 -29.26 28.87 -4.37
CA LEU A 1 -29.04 27.68 -3.52
C LEU A 1 -29.40 26.41 -4.24
N TRP A 2 -30.59 26.32 -4.79
CA TRP A 2 -31.04 25.16 -5.53
C TRP A 2 -30.18 24.86 -6.77
N ARG A 3 -29.76 25.90 -7.50
CA ARG A 3 -28.88 25.79 -8.66
C ARG A 3 -27.46 25.29 -8.27
N LEU A 4 -27.00 25.65 -7.08
CA LEU A 4 -25.71 25.18 -6.57
C LEU A 4 -25.77 23.68 -6.27
N PHE A 5 -26.88 23.18 -5.71
CA PHE A 5 -27.06 21.75 -5.50
C PHE A 5 -27.11 20.96 -6.81
N LYS A 6 -27.75 21.51 -7.83
CA LYS A 6 -27.79 20.89 -9.16
C LYS A 6 -26.40 20.79 -9.79
N LYS A 7 -25.55 21.81 -9.62
CA LYS A 7 -24.18 21.82 -10.12
C LYS A 7 -23.27 20.83 -9.39
N LYS A 8 -23.65 20.42 -8.18
CA LYS A 8 -22.91 19.45 -7.38
C LYS A 8 -23.36 18.01 -7.59
N ARG A 9 -24.16 17.73 -8.59
CA ARG A 9 -24.51 16.35 -8.95
C ARG A 9 -23.24 15.56 -9.17
N LYS A 10 -23.11 14.45 -8.46
CA LYS A 10 -22.00 13.53 -8.66
C LYS A 10 -22.05 13.04 -10.10
N LYS A 11 -20.97 13.25 -10.81
CA LYS A 11 -20.77 12.69 -12.13
C LYS A 11 -20.77 11.16 -12.00
N THR A 12 -21.50 10.48 -12.87
CA THR A 12 -21.46 9.02 -12.92
C THR A 12 -20.38 8.59 -13.90
N TYR A 13 -19.68 7.52 -13.55
CA TYR A 13 -18.58 6.97 -14.34
C TYR A 13 -18.92 5.54 -14.74
N PRO A 14 -18.60 5.14 -15.98
CA PRO A 14 -18.85 3.77 -16.40
C PRO A 14 -17.89 2.81 -15.70
N VAL A 15 -18.38 1.60 -15.43
CA VAL A 15 -17.54 0.50 -14.97
C VAL A 15 -16.88 -0.11 -16.19
N LYS A 16 -15.57 -0.20 -16.20
CA LYS A 16 -14.83 -0.76 -17.33
C LYS A 16 -13.49 -1.35 -16.91
N ASP A 17 -12.88 -2.04 -17.84
CA ASP A 17 -11.56 -2.61 -17.67
C ASP A 17 -10.53 -1.49 -17.52
N VAL A 18 -9.75 -1.52 -16.43
CA VAL A 18 -8.69 -0.55 -16.16
C VAL A 18 -7.41 -1.33 -15.86
N SER A 19 -6.39 -1.10 -16.67
CA SER A 19 -5.10 -1.76 -16.46
C SER A 19 -4.38 -1.21 -15.23
N LEU A 20 -3.44 -1.98 -14.72
CA LEU A 20 -2.59 -1.54 -13.60
C LEU A 20 -1.83 -0.25 -13.94
N HIS A 21 -1.37 -0.14 -15.20
CA HIS A 21 -0.67 1.06 -15.67
C HIS A 21 -1.58 2.30 -15.62
N GLU A 22 -2.79 2.18 -16.13
CA GLU A 22 -3.78 3.26 -16.08
C GLU A 22 -4.11 3.66 -14.64
N LEU A 23 -4.27 2.65 -13.76
CA LEU A 23 -4.53 2.89 -12.35
C LEU A 23 -3.37 3.66 -11.69
N LYS A 24 -2.14 3.25 -11.95
CA LYS A 24 -0.95 3.94 -11.40
C LYS A 24 -0.85 5.38 -11.87
N GLN A 25 -1.17 5.64 -13.13
CA GLN A 25 -1.18 7.00 -13.65
C GLN A 25 -2.23 7.88 -12.97
N ALA A 26 -3.43 7.33 -12.76
CA ALA A 26 -4.50 8.04 -12.07
C ALA A 26 -4.12 8.36 -10.62
N ILE A 27 -3.51 7.41 -9.93
CA ILE A 27 -3.03 7.62 -8.55
C ILE A 27 -1.97 8.71 -8.51
N ARG A 28 -1.07 8.73 -9.49
CA ARG A 28 -0.03 9.75 -9.59
C ARG A 28 -0.61 11.15 -9.76
N GLN A 29 -1.63 11.29 -10.61
CA GLN A 29 -2.35 12.56 -10.77
C GLN A 29 -3.08 12.97 -9.51
N TYR A 30 -3.73 12.01 -8.85
CA TYR A 30 -4.40 12.23 -7.59
C TYR A 30 -3.41 12.75 -6.53
N MET A 31 -2.25 12.12 -6.42
CA MET A 31 -1.19 12.54 -5.49
C MET A 31 -0.74 13.97 -5.74
N ASN A 32 -0.58 14.34 -7.00
CA ASN A 32 -0.12 15.69 -7.37
C ASN A 32 -1.10 16.79 -6.95
N GLU A 33 -2.37 16.45 -6.81
CA GLU A 33 -3.41 17.40 -6.45
C GLU A 33 -3.80 17.35 -4.96
N LEU A 34 -3.22 16.41 -4.20
CA LEU A 34 -3.48 16.32 -2.77
C LEU A 34 -2.85 17.51 -2.04
N PRO A 35 -3.59 18.13 -1.09
CA PRO A 35 -2.98 19.08 -0.18
C PRO A 35 -1.88 18.42 0.65
N ASP A 36 -0.84 19.17 1.01
CA ASP A 36 0.34 18.65 1.70
C ASP A 36 0.03 17.91 3.01
N HIS A 37 -1.04 18.30 3.70
CA HIS A 37 -1.40 17.73 5.00
C HIS A 37 -2.33 16.51 4.88
N VAL A 38 -2.73 16.12 3.66
CA VAL A 38 -3.62 14.98 3.43
C VAL A 38 -2.79 13.78 3.01
N PRO A 39 -2.79 12.67 3.78
CA PRO A 39 -2.00 11.51 3.42
C PRO A 39 -2.64 10.72 2.28
N LEU A 40 -1.81 10.08 1.46
CA LEU A 40 -2.27 9.20 0.38
C LEU A 40 -3.11 8.03 0.91
N SER A 41 -2.89 7.63 2.17
CA SER A 41 -3.65 6.55 2.79
C SER A 41 -5.16 6.80 2.85
N MET A 42 -5.60 8.05 2.67
CA MET A 42 -7.04 8.37 2.53
C MET A 42 -7.68 7.69 1.32
N LEU A 43 -6.88 7.32 0.34
CA LEU A 43 -7.31 6.60 -0.85
C LEU A 43 -7.57 5.11 -0.58
N ILE A 44 -7.09 4.60 0.56
CA ILE A 44 -7.09 3.16 0.85
C ILE A 44 -8.15 2.85 1.90
N ASN A 45 -9.05 1.93 1.58
CA ASN A 45 -10.07 1.45 2.50
C ASN A 45 -9.46 0.52 3.56
N GLU A 46 -10.21 0.22 4.63
CA GLU A 46 -9.72 -0.64 5.71
C GLU A 46 -9.33 -2.04 5.22
N ASP A 47 -10.02 -2.57 4.22
CA ASP A 47 -9.74 -3.88 3.63
C ASP A 47 -8.63 -3.84 2.58
N LEU A 48 -7.93 -2.73 2.46
CA LEU A 48 -6.87 -2.43 1.50
C LEU A 48 -7.34 -2.24 0.06
N THR A 49 -8.64 -2.28 -0.21
CA THR A 49 -9.16 -1.89 -1.52
C THR A 49 -8.99 -0.39 -1.71
N ILE A 50 -8.94 0.02 -2.97
CA ILE A 50 -8.77 1.43 -3.32
C ILE A 50 -10.14 2.10 -3.42
N ASN A 51 -10.25 3.31 -2.88
CA ASN A 51 -11.47 4.11 -3.01
C ASN A 51 -11.58 4.66 -4.43
N TYR A 52 -12.28 3.94 -5.30
CA TYR A 52 -12.40 4.31 -6.71
C TYR A 52 -13.15 5.61 -6.94
N HIS A 53 -14.02 6.01 -6.03
CA HIS A 53 -14.73 7.29 -6.16
C HIS A 53 -13.77 8.46 -6.17
N GLU A 54 -12.69 8.37 -5.40
CA GLU A 54 -11.65 9.41 -5.37
C GLU A 54 -10.83 9.43 -6.66
N LEU A 55 -10.65 8.28 -7.30
CA LEU A 55 -9.86 8.16 -8.54
C LEU A 55 -10.66 8.35 -9.80
N ALA A 56 -11.99 8.19 -9.73
CA ALA A 56 -12.84 8.20 -10.91
C ALA A 56 -12.67 9.44 -11.80
N PRO A 57 -12.51 10.66 -11.26
CA PRO A 57 -12.27 11.83 -12.11
C PRO A 57 -11.01 11.74 -12.97
N TYR A 58 -10.00 11.02 -12.51
CA TYR A 58 -8.71 10.85 -13.22
C TYR A 58 -8.75 9.68 -14.20
N LEU A 59 -9.58 8.67 -13.91
CA LEU A 59 -9.76 7.49 -14.76
C LEU A 59 -10.86 7.67 -15.80
N ASN A 60 -11.82 8.56 -15.54
CA ASN A 60 -13.08 8.64 -16.26
C ASN A 60 -13.82 7.30 -16.28
N ALA A 61 -13.64 6.51 -15.23
CA ALA A 61 -14.17 5.16 -15.11
C ALA A 61 -14.05 4.66 -13.66
N ILE A 62 -14.84 3.62 -13.38
CA ILE A 62 -14.68 2.78 -12.19
C ILE A 62 -14.10 1.45 -12.66
N PRO A 63 -12.94 1.01 -12.15
CA PRO A 63 -12.39 -0.27 -12.58
C PRO A 63 -13.32 -1.44 -12.28
N ILE A 64 -13.43 -2.36 -13.23
CA ILE A 64 -14.13 -3.64 -13.00
C ILE A 64 -13.30 -4.55 -12.10
N GLN A 65 -11.97 -4.39 -12.14
CA GLN A 65 -11.05 -5.16 -11.32
C GLN A 65 -11.04 -4.66 -9.87
N THR A 66 -10.70 -5.55 -8.96
CA THR A 66 -10.42 -5.18 -7.57
C THR A 66 -8.90 -5.07 -7.39
N TYR A 67 -8.44 -3.88 -7.07
CA TYR A 67 -7.03 -3.63 -6.76
C TYR A 67 -6.87 -3.32 -5.27
N TYR A 68 -5.74 -3.74 -4.72
CA TYR A 68 -5.37 -3.51 -3.33
C TYR A 68 -4.14 -2.63 -3.26
N MET A 69 -4.05 -1.83 -2.21
CA MET A 69 -2.91 -0.94 -2.00
C MET A 69 -2.43 -1.05 -0.56
N SER A 70 -1.14 -1.25 -0.39
CA SER A 70 -0.52 -1.26 0.93
C SER A 70 -0.62 0.11 1.58
N LYS A 71 -1.08 0.17 2.83
CA LYS A 71 -1.12 1.42 3.61
C LYS A 71 0.27 1.84 4.05
N GLU A 72 1.18 0.90 4.19
CA GLU A 72 2.52 1.15 4.70
C GLU A 72 3.51 1.51 3.61
N THR A 73 3.40 0.89 2.43
CA THR A 73 4.36 1.09 1.33
C THR A 73 3.76 1.71 0.08
N TYR A 74 2.42 1.74 -0.03
CA TYR A 74 1.66 2.20 -1.20
C TYR A 74 1.87 1.36 -2.46
N ASP A 75 2.41 0.15 -2.31
CA ASP A 75 2.45 -0.81 -3.43
C ASP A 75 1.06 -1.25 -3.80
N ILE A 76 0.83 -1.48 -5.10
CA ILE A 76 -0.47 -1.85 -5.65
C ILE A 76 -0.44 -3.31 -6.07
N PHE A 77 -1.50 -4.03 -5.73
CA PHE A 77 -1.63 -5.47 -5.98
C PHE A 77 -2.96 -5.75 -6.67
N ASP A 78 -2.96 -6.78 -7.54
CA ASP A 78 -4.18 -7.23 -8.16
C ASP A 78 -4.97 -8.15 -7.20
N GLU A 79 -6.14 -8.59 -7.65
CA GLU A 79 -7.07 -9.38 -6.85
C GLU A 79 -6.46 -10.69 -6.34
N THR A 80 -5.55 -11.30 -7.10
CA THR A 80 -4.93 -12.57 -6.72
C THR A 80 -3.88 -12.41 -5.62
N GLN A 81 -3.47 -11.17 -5.33
CA GLN A 81 -2.37 -10.86 -4.41
C GLN A 81 -2.85 -10.18 -3.12
N ARG A 82 -4.12 -10.33 -2.78
CA ARG A 82 -4.69 -9.72 -1.57
C ARG A 82 -3.91 -10.08 -0.31
N HIS A 83 -3.59 -11.36 -0.13
CA HIS A 83 -2.86 -11.82 1.05
C HIS A 83 -1.45 -11.26 1.12
N LEU A 84 -0.84 -11.05 -0.04
CA LEU A 84 0.46 -10.41 -0.11
C LEU A 84 0.41 -8.97 0.40
N ALA A 85 -0.61 -8.22 0.01
CA ALA A 85 -0.80 -6.84 0.50
C ALA A 85 -0.99 -6.81 2.03
N GLU A 86 -1.81 -7.72 2.55
CA GLU A 86 -2.06 -7.83 3.99
C GLU A 86 -0.77 -8.20 4.76
N ASP A 87 -0.04 -9.19 4.26
CA ASP A 87 1.21 -9.65 4.88
C ASP A 87 2.31 -8.59 4.82
N LEU A 88 2.34 -7.82 3.74
CA LEU A 88 3.29 -6.72 3.60
C LEU A 88 3.05 -5.67 4.68
N ASP A 89 1.80 -5.24 4.87
CA ASP A 89 1.45 -4.25 5.89
C ASP A 89 1.71 -4.77 7.30
N TYR A 90 1.35 -6.00 7.55
CA TYR A 90 1.58 -6.68 8.83
C TYR A 90 3.06 -6.70 9.17
N THR A 91 3.89 -7.12 8.22
CA THR A 91 5.34 -7.23 8.41
C THR A 91 6.01 -5.86 8.52
N GLN A 92 5.58 -4.89 7.70
CA GLN A 92 6.16 -3.55 7.75
C GLN A 92 5.94 -2.90 9.11
N ARG A 93 4.72 -3.02 9.66
CA ARG A 93 4.45 -2.48 11.01
C ARG A 93 5.35 -3.10 12.06
N ALA A 94 5.58 -4.41 11.97
CA ALA A 94 6.46 -5.12 12.90
C ALA A 94 7.92 -4.68 12.75
N VAL A 95 8.38 -4.50 11.51
CA VAL A 95 9.73 -3.98 11.23
C VAL A 95 9.91 -2.59 11.84
N ASP A 96 8.94 -1.70 11.63
CA ASP A 96 9.00 -0.34 12.17
C ASP A 96 9.07 -0.35 13.70
N GLN A 97 8.25 -1.17 14.34
CA GLN A 97 8.25 -1.32 15.80
C GLN A 97 9.58 -1.88 16.31
N TYR A 98 10.15 -2.86 15.62
CA TYR A 98 11.42 -3.44 15.99
C TYR A 98 12.55 -2.40 15.95
N ILE A 99 12.58 -1.59 14.91
CA ILE A 99 13.56 -0.51 14.76
C ILE A 99 13.39 0.51 15.89
N ASP A 100 12.15 0.89 16.18
CA ASP A 100 11.88 1.84 17.28
C ASP A 100 12.34 1.31 18.63
N LEU A 101 12.18 0.01 18.88
CA LEU A 101 12.55 -0.60 20.16
C LEU A 101 14.03 -0.87 20.30
N THR A 102 14.74 -1.18 19.22
CA THR A 102 16.11 -1.69 19.28
C THR A 102 17.15 -0.79 18.61
N SER A 103 16.73 0.14 17.79
CA SER A 103 17.60 0.94 16.91
C SER A 103 18.41 0.09 15.94
N GLU A 104 17.94 -1.13 15.67
CA GLU A 104 18.59 -2.09 14.77
C GLU A 104 17.57 -2.60 13.76
N LEU A 105 18.07 -3.10 12.62
CA LEU A 105 17.20 -3.74 11.62
C LEU A 105 16.93 -5.19 12.03
N PRO A 106 15.67 -5.67 11.89
CA PRO A 106 15.35 -7.08 12.16
C PRO A 106 15.72 -7.96 10.96
N VAL A 107 17.02 -8.12 10.73
CA VAL A 107 17.52 -8.86 9.56
C VAL A 107 18.30 -10.09 10.01
N ILE A 108 18.42 -11.06 9.09
CA ILE A 108 19.25 -12.24 9.29
C ILE A 108 20.71 -11.80 9.28
N HIS A 109 21.43 -12.15 10.35
CA HIS A 109 22.83 -11.76 10.52
C HIS A 109 23.66 -12.25 9.33
N GLY A 110 24.42 -11.36 8.73
CA GLY A 110 25.29 -11.67 7.59
C GLY A 110 24.61 -11.75 6.24
N ASP A 111 23.30 -11.53 6.16
CA ASP A 111 22.58 -11.51 4.88
C ASP A 111 22.87 -10.20 4.14
N PRO A 112 23.49 -10.26 2.95
CA PRO A 112 23.81 -9.04 2.20
C PRO A 112 22.59 -8.32 1.63
N TYR A 113 21.43 -9.00 1.56
CA TYR A 113 20.22 -8.46 0.99
C TYR A 113 19.26 -7.89 2.02
N LEU A 114 19.62 -7.91 3.30
CA LEU A 114 18.81 -7.41 4.41
C LEU A 114 17.43 -8.09 4.47
N LYS A 115 17.45 -9.42 4.39
CA LYS A 115 16.23 -10.22 4.49
C LYS A 115 15.64 -10.10 5.89
N VAL A 116 14.34 -9.85 5.97
CA VAL A 116 13.62 -9.74 7.24
C VAL A 116 13.75 -11.04 8.03
N SER A 117 14.16 -10.94 9.27
CA SER A 117 14.20 -12.07 10.21
C SER A 117 12.87 -12.19 10.94
N TYR A 118 12.02 -13.10 10.52
CA TYR A 118 10.77 -13.37 11.24
C TYR A 118 11.02 -13.89 12.66
N HIS A 119 12.12 -14.62 12.85
CA HIS A 119 12.52 -15.09 14.17
C HIS A 119 12.69 -13.94 15.16
N LYS A 120 13.39 -12.88 14.73
CA LYS A 120 13.61 -11.69 15.57
C LYS A 120 12.30 -10.99 15.89
N LEU A 121 11.40 -10.89 14.92
CA LEU A 121 10.09 -10.26 15.10
C LEU A 121 9.20 -11.08 16.04
N MET A 122 9.18 -12.40 15.87
CA MET A 122 8.40 -13.31 16.72
C MET A 122 8.92 -13.33 18.15
N LYS A 123 10.23 -13.35 18.32
CA LYS A 123 10.86 -13.37 19.64
C LYS A 123 10.47 -12.15 20.48
N ARG A 124 10.25 -11.02 19.84
CA ARG A 124 9.80 -9.80 20.50
C ARG A 124 8.29 -9.67 20.60
N GLY A 125 7.55 -10.66 20.12
CA GLY A 125 6.10 -10.62 20.15
C GLY A 125 5.46 -9.63 19.17
N LEU A 126 6.21 -9.18 18.18
CA LEU A 126 5.72 -8.19 17.21
C LEU A 126 4.89 -8.82 16.11
N ILE A 127 5.06 -10.11 15.86
CA ILE A 127 4.21 -10.91 14.99
C ILE A 127 3.82 -12.21 15.69
N THR A 128 2.67 -12.75 15.34
CA THR A 128 2.14 -14.00 15.91
C THR A 128 2.17 -15.15 14.90
N TYR A 129 2.35 -14.86 13.63
CA TYR A 129 2.52 -15.86 12.60
C TYR A 129 3.59 -15.42 11.62
N ARG A 130 4.15 -16.38 10.90
CA ARG A 130 5.18 -16.12 9.90
C ARG A 130 4.53 -16.09 8.51
N PRO A 131 4.50 -14.94 7.83
CA PRO A 131 3.98 -14.86 6.46
C PRO A 131 4.78 -15.78 5.51
N PRO A 132 4.12 -16.34 4.48
CA PRO A 132 4.77 -17.26 3.54
C PRO A 132 5.60 -16.56 2.45
N HIS A 133 6.04 -15.34 2.71
CA HIS A 133 6.81 -14.54 1.77
C HIS A 133 8.14 -14.13 2.36
N GLU A 134 9.15 -13.99 1.53
CA GLU A 134 10.42 -13.40 1.92
C GLU A 134 10.39 -11.92 1.58
N PHE A 135 10.63 -11.08 2.59
CA PHE A 135 10.72 -9.64 2.40
C PHE A 135 12.15 -9.17 2.66
N PHE A 136 12.54 -8.12 1.96
CA PHE A 136 13.86 -7.50 2.08
C PHE A 136 13.70 -6.03 2.42
N ILE A 137 14.56 -5.50 3.29
CA ILE A 137 14.48 -4.12 3.76
C ILE A 137 15.35 -3.24 2.88
N ASP A 138 14.79 -2.15 2.37
CA ASP A 138 15.58 -1.12 1.70
C ASP A 138 16.34 -0.33 2.76
N PRO A 139 17.69 -0.25 2.68
CA PRO A 139 18.46 0.45 3.69
C PRO A 139 18.24 1.96 3.73
N LYS A 140 17.67 2.55 2.69
CA LYS A 140 17.45 4.00 2.61
C LYS A 140 16.21 4.45 3.37
N ASP A 141 15.09 3.77 3.19
CA ASP A 141 13.80 4.18 3.75
C ASP A 141 13.21 3.17 4.72
N HIS A 142 13.85 2.00 4.86
CA HIS A 142 13.40 0.87 5.68
C HIS A 142 12.07 0.27 5.23
N LEU A 143 11.63 0.55 4.01
CA LEU A 143 10.48 -0.12 3.43
C LEU A 143 10.84 -1.53 2.98
N ILE A 144 9.91 -2.46 3.17
CA ILE A 144 10.11 -3.85 2.78
C ILE A 144 9.48 -4.13 1.42
N ASN A 145 10.03 -5.07 0.69
CA ASN A 145 9.49 -5.52 -0.58
C ASN A 145 9.94 -6.96 -0.87
N LEU A 146 9.35 -7.55 -1.90
CA LEU A 146 9.67 -8.91 -2.32
C LEU A 146 10.98 -9.00 -3.11
N LYS A 147 11.46 -7.87 -3.64
CA LYS A 147 12.67 -7.84 -4.44
C LYS A 147 13.88 -7.58 -3.56
N LYS A 148 14.95 -8.33 -3.82
CA LYS A 148 16.24 -8.09 -3.15
C LYS A 148 16.74 -6.69 -3.50
N PRO A 149 17.27 -5.93 -2.53
CA PRO A 149 17.91 -4.67 -2.82
C PRO A 149 19.11 -4.88 -3.74
N LYS A 150 19.30 -3.93 -4.63
CA LYS A 150 20.45 -3.95 -5.56
C LYS A 150 21.73 -3.54 -4.85
#